data_9d5cb5e4389305b75839896b66fe56d3
#
_entry.id   9d5cb5e4389305b75839896b66fe56d3
#
_cell.length_a   1.000
_cell.length_b   1.000
_cell.length_c   1.000
_cell.angle_alpha   90.00
_cell.angle_beta   90.00
_cell.angle_gamma   90.00
#
_symmetry.space_group_name_H-M   'P 1'
#
loop_
_entity.id
_entity.type
_entity.pdbx_description
1 polymer ?
#
loop_
_entity_poly.entity_id
_entity_poly.type
_entity_poly.pdbx_seq_one_letter_code
_entity_poly.pdbx_strand_id
1 'polypeptide(L)'
;AYTFEPGMDFGASAWPQFIQGFAVACFFMPLTTITLSGLPPERLAAASSLSNFTRTLAGSIGTSITTTMWTNRESMHHAQLTESVNPFNPNAQAMYSQLEGLGMTQQQASGWIAQQITNQGLIISANEIFWMSAGIFLVLLGLVWFAKPPFGAGGGGGGAH
;
A
#
# COMPACT_ATOMS: atom_id res chain seq x y z
N ALA A 1 1.61 9.69 -11.22
CA ALA A 1 0.80 8.51 -11.51
C ALA A 1 1.68 7.53 -12.29
N TYR A 2 2.21 6.53 -11.60
CA TYR A 2 2.91 5.44 -12.27
C TYR A 2 1.85 4.45 -12.75
N THR A 3 1.67 4.35 -14.06
CA THR A 3 0.87 3.33 -14.70
C THR A 3 1.65 2.03 -14.65
N PHE A 4 1.18 1.07 -13.86
CA PHE A 4 1.68 -0.29 -13.93
C PHE A 4 1.14 -0.93 -15.21
N GLU A 5 1.98 -1.01 -16.24
CA GLU A 5 1.66 -1.79 -17.44
C GLU A 5 2.21 -3.22 -17.29
N PRO A 6 1.44 -4.24 -17.74
CA PRO A 6 1.96 -5.60 -17.84
C PRO A 6 3.03 -5.63 -18.95
N GLY A 7 4.30 -5.68 -18.55
CA GLY A 7 5.46 -5.59 -19.44
C GLY A 7 6.54 -4.61 -18.97
N MET A 8 6.37 -4.02 -17.77
CA MET A 8 7.36 -3.12 -17.19
C MET A 8 8.71 -3.82 -17.02
N ASP A 9 9.75 -3.19 -17.52
CA ASP A 9 11.12 -3.64 -17.36
C ASP A 9 11.47 -3.79 -15.87
N PHE A 10 12.23 -4.83 -15.53
CA PHE A 10 12.65 -5.14 -14.17
C PHE A 10 13.25 -3.91 -13.46
N GLY A 11 14.00 -3.09 -14.19
CA GLY A 11 14.58 -1.85 -13.68
C GLY A 11 13.54 -0.81 -13.23
N ALA A 12 12.44 -0.69 -13.96
CA ALA A 12 11.38 0.26 -13.63
C ALA A 12 10.61 -0.14 -12.35
N SER A 13 10.52 -1.43 -12.05
CA SER A 13 9.88 -1.94 -10.82
C SER A 13 10.84 -2.01 -9.64
N ALA A 14 12.11 -2.30 -9.87
CA ALA A 14 13.12 -2.46 -8.82
C ALA A 14 13.46 -1.13 -8.14
N TRP A 15 13.56 -0.05 -8.91
CA TRP A 15 13.96 1.25 -8.38
C TRP A 15 13.01 1.85 -7.34
N PRO A 16 11.69 1.89 -7.54
CA PRO A 16 10.73 2.32 -6.53
C PRO A 16 10.76 1.43 -5.27
N GLN A 17 10.90 0.13 -5.43
CA GLN A 17 11.01 -0.84 -4.32
C GLN A 17 12.26 -0.60 -3.48
N PHE A 18 13.39 -0.31 -4.12
CA PHE A 18 14.64 0.00 -3.43
C PHE A 18 14.52 1.29 -2.62
N ILE A 19 13.96 2.35 -3.20
CA ILE A 19 13.72 3.63 -2.51
C ILE A 19 12.76 3.43 -1.33
N GLN A 20 11.70 2.66 -1.51
CA GLN A 20 10.75 2.33 -0.45
C GLN A 20 11.42 1.56 0.69
N GLY A 21 12.21 0.54 0.39
CA GLY A 21 12.95 -0.22 1.39
C GLY A 21 13.92 0.64 2.18
N PHE A 22 14.65 1.53 1.51
CA PHE A 22 15.56 2.49 2.14
C PHE A 22 14.80 3.47 3.05
N ALA A 23 13.68 4.03 2.60
CA ALA A 23 12.86 4.94 3.40
C ALA A 23 12.31 4.27 4.66
N VAL A 24 11.85 3.02 4.55
CA VAL A 24 11.39 2.21 5.68
C VAL A 24 12.51 1.98 6.69
N ALA A 25 13.72 1.63 6.23
CA ALA A 25 14.88 1.42 7.11
C ALA A 25 15.26 2.71 7.86
N CYS A 26 15.32 3.84 7.14
CA CYS A 26 15.62 5.15 7.73
C CYS A 26 14.57 5.59 8.78
N PHE A 27 13.33 5.16 8.63
CA PHE A 27 12.26 5.47 9.58
C PHE A 27 12.28 4.56 10.81
N PHE A 28 12.43 3.26 10.61
CA PHE A 28 12.32 2.28 11.70
C PHE A 28 13.51 2.30 12.66
N MET A 29 14.70 2.63 12.19
CA MET A 29 15.90 2.65 13.03
C MET A 29 15.82 3.72 14.13
N PRO A 30 15.57 5.01 13.82
CA PRO A 30 15.39 6.04 14.84
C PRO A 30 14.18 5.78 15.75
N LEU A 31 13.08 5.29 15.18
CA LEU A 31 11.86 5.01 15.93
C LEU A 31 12.10 3.95 17.02
N THR A 32 12.80 2.87 16.68
CA THR A 32 13.15 1.83 17.64
C THR A 32 14.07 2.37 18.73
N THR A 33 15.07 3.18 18.36
CA THR A 33 16.01 3.80 19.30
C THR A 33 15.28 4.73 20.27
N ILE A 34 14.38 5.57 19.79
CA ILE A 34 13.58 6.50 20.62
C ILE A 34 12.65 5.71 21.55
N THR A 35 11.99 4.66 21.05
CA THR A 35 11.04 3.87 21.83
C THR A 35 11.71 3.14 22.99
N LEU A 36 12.96 2.71 22.82
CA LEU A 36 13.75 2.00 23.84
C LEU A 36 14.64 2.93 24.66
N SER A 37 14.76 4.21 24.28
CA SER A 37 15.57 5.18 25.02
C SER A 37 14.97 5.48 26.39
N GLY A 38 15.83 5.59 27.40
CA GLY A 38 15.41 5.88 28.78
C GLY A 38 14.98 4.68 29.61
N LEU A 39 15.04 3.44 29.06
CA LEU A 39 14.77 2.23 29.79
C LEU A 39 16.05 1.67 30.41
N PRO A 40 16.00 1.16 31.66
CA PRO A 40 17.14 0.50 32.28
C PRO A 40 17.47 -0.80 31.52
N PRO A 41 18.76 -1.20 31.48
CA PRO A 41 19.24 -2.34 30.71
C PRO A 41 18.50 -3.66 30.99
N GLU A 42 18.05 -3.85 32.22
CA GLU A 42 17.31 -5.07 32.64
C GLU A 42 15.93 -5.19 31.98
N ARG A 43 15.35 -4.07 31.57
CA ARG A 43 14.01 -4.01 30.93
C ARG A 43 14.05 -3.91 29.42
N LEU A 44 15.21 -3.66 28.82
CA LEU A 44 15.34 -3.50 27.37
C LEU A 44 14.88 -4.74 26.60
N ALA A 45 15.21 -5.93 27.07
CA ALA A 45 14.81 -7.18 26.41
C ALA A 45 13.28 -7.36 26.42
N ALA A 46 12.63 -7.12 27.54
CA ALA A 46 11.17 -7.24 27.68
C ALA A 46 10.46 -6.16 26.84
N ALA A 47 10.94 -4.92 26.87
CA ALA A 47 10.38 -3.82 26.08
C ALA A 47 10.53 -4.04 24.58
N SER A 48 11.68 -4.56 24.14
CA SER A 48 11.92 -4.92 22.74
C SER A 48 10.99 -6.04 22.26
N SER A 49 10.81 -7.08 23.08
CA SER A 49 9.89 -8.17 22.78
C SER A 49 8.44 -7.69 22.68
N LEU A 50 7.99 -6.85 23.60
CA LEU A 50 6.65 -6.27 23.59
C LEU A 50 6.44 -5.36 22.36
N SER A 51 7.43 -4.55 22.04
CA SER A 51 7.40 -3.67 20.85
C SER A 51 7.28 -4.49 19.55
N ASN A 52 8.08 -5.56 19.43
CA ASN A 52 8.01 -6.44 18.26
C ASN A 52 6.68 -7.20 18.18
N PHE A 53 6.18 -7.68 19.31
CA PHE A 53 4.86 -8.33 19.37
C PHE A 53 3.74 -7.37 18.91
N THR A 54 3.71 -6.17 19.46
CA THR A 54 2.71 -5.15 19.10
C THR A 54 2.80 -4.78 17.62
N ARG A 55 4.03 -4.62 17.09
CA ARG A 55 4.25 -4.33 15.67
C ARG A 55 3.72 -5.46 14.76
N THR A 56 4.02 -6.70 15.10
CA THR A 56 3.58 -7.87 14.33
C THR A 56 2.07 -8.00 14.36
N LEU A 57 1.46 -7.82 15.54
CA LEU A 57 0.02 -7.86 15.70
C LEU A 57 -0.67 -6.75 14.90
N ALA A 58 -0.20 -5.52 15.03
CA ALA A 58 -0.72 -4.38 14.28
C ALA A 58 -0.54 -4.55 12.76
N GLY A 59 0.61 -5.10 12.33
CA GLY A 59 0.88 -5.43 10.95
C GLY A 59 -0.11 -6.45 10.38
N SER A 60 -0.38 -7.53 11.13
CA SER A 60 -1.34 -8.57 10.72
C SER A 60 -2.76 -8.01 10.57
N ILE A 61 -3.21 -7.21 11.54
CA ILE A 61 -4.52 -6.55 11.49
C ILE A 61 -4.57 -5.58 10.30
N GLY A 62 -3.54 -4.75 10.13
CA GLY A 62 -3.46 -3.78 9.04
C GLY A 62 -3.49 -4.45 7.67
N THR A 63 -2.74 -5.54 7.50
CA THR A 63 -2.73 -6.32 6.25
C THR A 63 -4.12 -6.92 5.97
N SER A 64 -4.77 -7.50 6.98
CA SER A 64 -6.12 -8.08 6.84
C SER A 64 -7.14 -7.03 6.41
N ILE A 65 -7.15 -5.87 7.05
CA ILE A 65 -8.04 -4.75 6.69
C ILE A 65 -7.76 -4.29 5.26
N THR A 66 -6.50 -4.07 4.90
CA THR A 66 -6.09 -3.58 3.58
C THR A 66 -6.49 -4.57 2.48
N THR A 67 -6.25 -5.88 2.70
CA THR A 67 -6.63 -6.92 1.75
C THR A 67 -8.14 -6.99 1.58
N THR A 68 -8.90 -6.94 2.66
CA THR A 68 -10.37 -6.94 2.60
C THR A 68 -10.91 -5.72 1.85
N MET A 69 -10.35 -4.55 2.12
CA MET A 69 -10.72 -3.33 1.39
C MET A 69 -10.38 -3.42 -0.08
N TRP A 70 -9.21 -3.98 -0.43
CA TRP A 70 -8.81 -4.18 -1.81
C TRP A 70 -9.78 -5.09 -2.56
N THR A 71 -10.07 -6.27 -2.03
CA THR A 71 -10.99 -7.22 -2.67
C THR A 71 -12.41 -6.66 -2.80
N ASN A 72 -12.90 -5.94 -1.80
CA ASN A 72 -14.21 -5.30 -1.88
C ASN A 72 -14.25 -4.18 -2.95
N ARG A 73 -13.20 -3.38 -3.05
CA ARG A 73 -13.10 -2.31 -4.05
C ARG A 73 -12.92 -2.88 -5.45
N GLU A 74 -12.08 -3.90 -5.61
CA GLU A 74 -11.90 -4.60 -6.88
C GLU A 74 -13.25 -5.16 -7.37
N SER A 75 -13.98 -5.88 -6.51
CA SER A 75 -15.29 -6.44 -6.85
C SER A 75 -16.29 -5.35 -7.26
N MET A 76 -16.31 -4.21 -6.59
CA MET A 76 -17.17 -3.08 -6.93
C MET A 76 -16.80 -2.48 -8.29
N HIS A 77 -15.51 -2.21 -8.53
CA HIS A 77 -15.05 -1.67 -9.80
C HIS A 77 -15.20 -2.66 -10.95
N HIS A 78 -14.98 -3.95 -10.69
CA HIS A 78 -15.23 -5.00 -11.66
C HIS A 78 -16.70 -5.01 -12.09
N ALA A 79 -17.64 -4.93 -11.15
CA ALA A 79 -19.07 -4.87 -11.45
C ALA A 79 -19.42 -3.63 -12.29
N GLN A 80 -18.92 -2.45 -11.94
CA GLN A 80 -19.15 -1.20 -12.66
C GLN A 80 -18.58 -1.25 -14.09
N LEU A 81 -17.37 -1.77 -14.25
CA LEU A 81 -16.74 -1.90 -15.57
C LEU A 81 -17.45 -2.94 -16.44
N THR A 82 -17.89 -4.04 -15.85
CA THR A 82 -18.67 -5.07 -16.57
C THR A 82 -20.01 -4.51 -17.05
N GLU A 83 -20.68 -3.71 -16.24
CA GLU A 83 -21.94 -3.05 -16.63
C GLU A 83 -21.75 -2.09 -17.82
N SER A 84 -20.59 -1.43 -17.90
CA SER A 84 -20.27 -0.55 -19.03
C SER A 84 -19.98 -1.29 -20.33
N VAL A 85 -19.60 -2.57 -20.29
CA VAL A 85 -19.34 -3.44 -21.46
C VAL A 85 -20.62 -4.22 -21.82
N ASN A 86 -21.70 -3.51 -22.11
CA ASN A 86 -22.93 -4.12 -22.60
C ASN A 86 -23.03 -4.03 -24.15
N PRO A 87 -23.82 -4.90 -24.80
CA PRO A 87 -23.96 -4.92 -26.25
C PRO A 87 -24.52 -3.62 -26.87
N PHE A 88 -25.10 -2.76 -26.06
CA PHE A 88 -25.67 -1.48 -26.50
C PHE A 88 -24.70 -0.31 -26.39
N ASN A 89 -23.52 -0.52 -25.75
CA ASN A 89 -22.51 0.50 -25.64
C ASN A 89 -21.69 0.57 -26.95
N PRO A 90 -21.70 1.70 -27.67
CA PRO A 90 -20.98 1.82 -28.93
C PRO A 90 -19.45 1.65 -28.79
N ASN A 91 -18.89 2.03 -27.63
CA ASN A 91 -17.45 1.82 -27.38
C ASN A 91 -17.12 0.34 -27.20
N ALA A 92 -17.99 -0.43 -26.55
CA ALA A 92 -17.82 -1.87 -26.42
C ALA A 92 -17.92 -2.56 -27.80
N GLN A 93 -18.89 -2.18 -28.63
CA GLN A 93 -19.02 -2.71 -30.00
C GLN A 93 -17.81 -2.39 -30.86
N ALA A 94 -17.28 -1.15 -30.79
CA ALA A 94 -16.08 -0.76 -31.50
C ALA A 94 -14.85 -1.61 -31.07
N MET A 95 -14.73 -1.90 -29.78
CA MET A 95 -13.67 -2.73 -29.24
C MET A 95 -13.78 -4.19 -29.69
N TYR A 96 -14.98 -4.76 -29.70
CA TYR A 96 -15.23 -6.09 -30.24
C TYR A 96 -14.87 -6.17 -31.73
N SER A 97 -15.32 -5.21 -32.54
CA SER A 97 -15.01 -5.20 -33.98
C SER A 97 -13.51 -5.02 -34.27
N GLN A 98 -12.77 -4.27 -33.46
CA GLN A 98 -11.31 -4.18 -33.58
C GLN A 98 -10.63 -5.51 -33.29
N LEU A 99 -11.05 -6.22 -32.23
CA LEU A 99 -10.48 -7.50 -31.86
C LEU A 99 -10.80 -8.60 -32.89
N GLU A 100 -11.99 -8.58 -33.44
CA GLU A 100 -12.38 -9.45 -34.58
C GLU A 100 -11.57 -9.13 -35.81
N GLY A 101 -11.30 -7.86 -36.11
CA GLY A 101 -10.41 -7.44 -37.19
C GLY A 101 -8.97 -7.91 -37.04
N LEU A 102 -8.52 -8.20 -35.81
CA LEU A 102 -7.23 -8.82 -35.51
C LEU A 102 -7.26 -10.37 -35.60
N GLY A 103 -8.39 -10.94 -36.01
CA GLY A 103 -8.54 -12.39 -36.18
C GLY A 103 -8.95 -13.15 -34.91
N MET A 104 -9.36 -12.46 -33.85
CA MET A 104 -9.89 -13.08 -32.64
C MET A 104 -11.32 -13.55 -32.84
N THR A 105 -11.64 -14.74 -32.32
CA THR A 105 -13.02 -15.18 -32.22
C THR A 105 -13.76 -14.35 -31.13
N GLN A 106 -15.09 -14.27 -31.23
CA GLN A 106 -15.91 -13.56 -30.24
C GLN A 106 -15.66 -14.05 -28.81
N GLN A 107 -15.41 -15.34 -28.63
CA GLN A 107 -15.10 -15.93 -27.34
C GLN A 107 -13.72 -15.50 -26.82
N GLN A 108 -12.73 -15.39 -27.70
CA GLN A 108 -11.40 -14.88 -27.35
C GLN A 108 -11.44 -13.40 -27.02
N ALA A 109 -12.16 -12.60 -27.80
CA ALA A 109 -12.36 -11.17 -27.57
C ALA A 109 -13.05 -10.91 -26.23
N SER A 110 -14.10 -11.66 -25.89
CA SER A 110 -14.79 -11.53 -24.59
C SER A 110 -13.88 -11.89 -23.41
N GLY A 111 -13.07 -12.96 -23.54
CA GLY A 111 -12.09 -13.34 -22.54
C GLY A 111 -11.01 -12.28 -22.34
N TRP A 112 -10.53 -11.68 -23.42
CA TRP A 112 -9.55 -10.61 -23.36
C TRP A 112 -10.11 -9.34 -22.69
N ILE A 113 -11.33 -8.96 -23.03
CA ILE A 113 -12.03 -7.82 -22.42
C ILE A 113 -12.26 -8.06 -20.93
N ALA A 114 -12.70 -9.27 -20.53
CA ALA A 114 -12.87 -9.63 -19.13
C ALA A 114 -11.54 -9.52 -18.34
N GLN A 115 -10.45 -9.97 -18.94
CA GLN A 115 -9.10 -9.83 -18.35
C GLN A 115 -8.71 -8.35 -18.17
N GLN A 116 -9.00 -7.51 -19.16
CA GLN A 116 -8.73 -6.07 -19.08
C GLN A 116 -9.57 -5.38 -17.99
N ILE A 117 -10.84 -5.75 -17.87
CA ILE A 117 -11.73 -5.27 -16.80
C ILE A 117 -11.14 -5.59 -15.43
N THR A 118 -10.73 -6.84 -15.22
CA THR A 118 -10.10 -7.27 -13.96
C THR A 118 -8.82 -6.49 -13.67
N ASN A 119 -7.94 -6.35 -14.66
CA ASN A 119 -6.71 -5.59 -14.51
C ASN A 119 -6.96 -4.12 -14.17
N GLN A 120 -7.90 -3.47 -14.83
CA GLN A 120 -8.28 -2.08 -14.55
C GLN A 120 -8.91 -1.95 -13.14
N GLY A 121 -9.79 -2.87 -12.76
CA GLY A 121 -10.38 -2.92 -11.42
C GLY A 121 -9.32 -3.01 -10.33
N LEU A 122 -8.32 -3.87 -10.50
CA LEU A 122 -7.20 -4.02 -9.58
C LEU A 122 -6.35 -2.75 -9.46
N ILE A 123 -6.05 -2.08 -10.59
CA ILE A 123 -5.24 -0.86 -10.61
C ILE A 123 -5.98 0.30 -9.92
N ILE A 124 -7.27 0.47 -10.20
CA ILE A 124 -8.10 1.51 -9.58
C ILE A 124 -8.18 1.28 -8.07
N SER A 125 -8.45 0.05 -7.66
CA SER A 125 -8.54 -0.32 -6.24
C SER A 125 -7.20 -0.10 -5.50
N ALA A 126 -6.09 -0.44 -6.12
CA ALA A 126 -4.75 -0.18 -5.57
C ALA A 126 -4.52 1.32 -5.38
N ASN A 127 -4.85 2.13 -6.39
CA ASN A 127 -4.68 3.58 -6.32
C ASN A 127 -5.53 4.22 -5.21
N GLU A 128 -6.78 3.78 -5.03
CA GLU A 128 -7.64 4.24 -3.94
C GLU A 128 -7.07 3.89 -2.56
N ILE A 129 -6.51 2.70 -2.38
CA ILE A 129 -5.87 2.27 -1.13
C ILE A 129 -4.64 3.11 -0.85
N PHE A 130 -3.82 3.44 -1.87
CA PHE A 130 -2.69 4.34 -1.71
C PHE A 130 -3.12 5.74 -1.26
N TRP A 131 -4.17 6.29 -1.84
CA TRP A 131 -4.73 7.58 -1.42
C TRP A 131 -5.25 7.57 0.01
N MET A 132 -5.96 6.52 0.40
CA MET A 132 -6.43 6.36 1.78
C MET A 132 -5.26 6.22 2.76
N SER A 133 -4.25 5.42 2.41
CA SER A 133 -3.04 5.26 3.21
C SER A 133 -2.30 6.58 3.37
N ALA A 134 -2.14 7.35 2.30
CA ALA A 134 -1.54 8.68 2.34
C ALA A 134 -2.31 9.63 3.28
N GLY A 135 -3.65 9.61 3.23
CA GLY A 135 -4.50 10.38 4.14
C GLY A 135 -4.29 9.99 5.61
N ILE A 136 -4.23 8.69 5.91
CA ILE A 136 -3.95 8.19 7.27
C ILE A 136 -2.57 8.65 7.73
N PHE A 137 -1.54 8.57 6.88
CA PHE A 137 -0.19 9.04 7.22
C PHE A 137 -0.16 10.54 7.52
N LEU A 138 -0.88 11.36 6.76
CA LEU A 138 -0.98 12.80 7.02
C LEU A 138 -1.65 13.10 8.36
N VAL A 139 -2.70 12.37 8.71
CA VAL A 139 -3.36 12.46 10.02
C VAL A 139 -2.39 12.07 11.15
N LEU A 140 -1.65 10.98 10.98
CA LEU A 140 -0.65 10.53 11.96
C LEU A 140 0.48 11.54 12.11
N LEU A 141 0.96 12.15 11.03
CA LEU A 141 1.93 13.25 11.08
C LEU A 141 1.40 14.44 11.88
N GLY A 142 0.14 14.83 11.67
CA GLY A 142 -0.52 15.87 12.46
C GLY A 142 -0.60 15.51 13.94
N LEU A 143 -0.96 14.25 14.26
CA LEU A 143 -1.02 13.78 15.65
C LEU A 143 0.35 13.80 16.34
N VAL A 144 1.41 13.41 15.63
CA VAL A 144 2.79 13.49 16.17
C VAL A 144 3.19 14.92 16.49
N TRP A 145 2.72 15.90 15.71
CA TRP A 145 2.99 17.32 15.98
C TRP A 145 2.34 17.81 17.30
N PHE A 146 1.20 17.22 17.68
CA PHE A 146 0.56 17.52 18.96
C PHE A 146 1.19 16.79 20.16
N ALA A 147 2.03 15.78 19.92
CA ALA A 147 2.76 15.11 20.98
C ALA A 147 3.80 16.05 21.58
N LYS A 148 3.59 16.44 22.84
CA LYS A 148 4.52 17.32 23.55
C LYS A 148 5.83 16.57 23.84
N PRO A 149 7.03 17.16 23.55
CA PRO A 149 8.26 16.60 24.10
C PRO A 149 8.21 16.64 25.63
N PRO A 150 8.67 15.57 26.33
CA PRO A 150 10.08 15.33 26.45
C PRO A 150 10.51 13.98 25.87
N PHE A 151 11.03 14.00 24.67
CA PHE A 151 11.73 12.83 24.16
C PHE A 151 13.09 12.77 24.85
N GLY A 152 13.10 12.14 26.05
CA GLY A 152 14.32 11.64 26.66
C GLY A 152 15.57 12.52 26.65
N ALA A 153 15.49 13.73 27.14
CA ALA A 153 16.68 14.40 27.67
C ALA A 153 16.95 13.88 29.10
N GLY A 154 17.22 12.58 29.21
CA GLY A 154 17.64 11.97 30.44
C GLY A 154 19.07 11.51 30.31
N GLY A 155 20.04 12.29 30.79
CA GLY A 155 21.37 11.77 30.93
C GLY A 155 22.49 12.74 30.64
N GLY A 156 22.44 13.88 31.19
CA GLY A 156 23.59 14.76 31.27
C GLY A 156 23.68 15.40 32.64
N GLY A 157 23.90 14.60 33.66
CA GLY A 157 24.18 15.04 35.01
C GLY A 157 25.48 14.42 35.47
N GLY A 158 26.60 14.84 34.90
CA GLY A 158 27.90 14.65 35.49
C GLY A 158 28.00 15.49 36.76
N GLY A 159 27.80 14.92 37.92
CA GLY A 159 28.17 15.47 39.20
C GLY A 159 29.61 15.21 39.44
N ALA A 160 30.45 16.21 39.29
CA ALA A 160 31.72 16.28 39.96
C ALA A 160 31.49 16.38 41.45
N HIS A 161 32.06 15.47 42.20
CA HIS A 161 32.76 15.69 43.48
C HIS A 161 33.38 14.37 43.90
#